data_0978d29124c5e1a636a85669160aa264
#
_entry.id   0978d29124c5e1a636a85669160aa264
#
_cell.length_a   1.000
_cell.length_b   1.000
_cell.length_c   1.000
_cell.angle_alpha   90.00
_cell.angle_beta   90.00
_cell.angle_gamma   90.00
#
_symmetry.space_group_name_H-M   'P 1'
#
loop_
_entity.id
_entity.type
_entity.pdbx_description
1 polymer ?
#
loop_
_entity_poly.entity_id
_entity_poly.type
_entity_poly.pdbx_seq_one_letter_code
_entity_poly.pdbx_strand_id
1 'polypeptide(L)'
;MRGPDDTSGPVGPGPAEEPPSPPARPGITLTAAQRAVDAWISRFEEGYWPPLTNLARLVEEVGELARELNHRYGHKPKKAEEPDQDLGLELADILFVLLALANEQGIDLDARFAEVLEKYEVRDGERWTRRR
;
A
#
# COMPACT_ATOMS: atom_id res chain seq x y z
N MET A 1 2.11 19.64 59.11
CA MET A 1 2.97 18.68 58.41
C MET A 1 2.10 17.98 57.38
N ARG A 2 2.17 18.41 56.12
CA ARG A 2 1.45 17.75 55.00
C ARG A 2 2.47 16.91 54.23
N GLY A 3 2.18 15.60 54.12
CA GLY A 3 2.97 14.69 53.34
C GLY A 3 2.80 14.93 51.82
N PRO A 4 3.76 14.53 51.00
CA PRO A 4 3.68 14.75 49.55
C PRO A 4 2.61 13.88 48.95
N ASP A 5 1.73 14.46 48.11
CA ASP A 5 0.79 13.81 47.22
C ASP A 5 1.54 12.91 46.25
N ASP A 6 1.42 11.61 46.41
CA ASP A 6 1.83 10.62 45.42
C ASP A 6 0.69 10.47 44.41
N THR A 7 0.75 11.25 43.34
CA THR A 7 -0.15 11.14 42.18
C THR A 7 0.49 10.34 41.04
N SER A 8 1.09 9.20 41.35
CA SER A 8 1.52 8.26 40.32
C SER A 8 0.31 7.48 39.83
N GLY A 9 -0.44 8.04 38.89
CA GLY A 9 -1.44 7.30 38.14
C GLY A 9 -0.78 6.21 37.27
N PRO A 10 -1.50 5.12 36.96
CA PRO A 10 -0.94 4.04 36.16
C PRO A 10 -0.55 4.58 34.76
N VAL A 11 0.72 4.43 34.42
CA VAL A 11 1.21 4.66 33.07
C VAL A 11 0.52 3.63 32.17
N GLY A 12 -0.32 4.10 31.27
CA GLY A 12 -0.97 3.22 30.28
C GLY A 12 0.07 2.49 29.41
N PRO A 13 -0.31 1.38 28.83
CA PRO A 13 0.61 0.63 27.96
C PRO A 13 1.14 1.54 26.87
N GLY A 14 2.46 1.59 26.74
CA GLY A 14 3.13 2.30 25.67
C GLY A 14 2.67 1.81 24.28
N PRO A 15 2.94 2.56 23.22
CA PRO A 15 2.60 2.14 21.87
C PRO A 15 3.15 0.72 21.63
N ALA A 16 2.29 -0.17 21.11
CA ALA A 16 2.70 -1.52 20.80
C ALA A 16 3.91 -1.47 19.87
N GLU A 17 4.99 -2.14 20.25
CA GLU A 17 6.17 -2.28 19.39
C GLU A 17 5.74 -2.93 18.07
N GLU A 18 6.00 -2.24 16.96
CA GLU A 18 5.85 -2.85 15.65
C GLU A 18 6.73 -4.11 15.57
N PRO A 19 6.20 -5.20 15.00
CA PRO A 19 7.00 -6.40 14.82
C PRO A 19 8.24 -6.05 13.99
N PRO A 20 9.40 -6.67 14.28
CA PRO A 20 10.64 -6.40 13.55
C PRO A 20 10.41 -6.62 12.06
N SER A 21 10.84 -5.64 11.26
CA SER A 21 10.79 -5.76 9.81
C SER A 21 11.50 -7.03 9.36
N PRO A 22 10.92 -7.78 8.42
CA PRO A 22 11.59 -8.97 7.89
C PRO A 22 12.95 -8.58 7.32
N PRO A 23 13.93 -9.50 7.33
CA PRO A 23 15.27 -9.22 6.80
C PRO A 23 15.18 -8.69 5.39
N ALA A 24 15.98 -7.66 5.08
CA ALA A 24 15.99 -7.00 3.79
C ALA A 24 16.21 -8.01 2.67
N ARG A 25 15.19 -8.24 1.85
CA ARG A 25 15.33 -8.96 0.59
C ARG A 25 15.89 -7.99 -0.45
N PRO A 26 16.65 -8.48 -1.46
CA PRO A 26 17.03 -7.62 -2.58
C PRO A 26 15.78 -6.93 -3.13
N GLY A 27 15.82 -5.61 -3.31
CA GLY A 27 14.68 -4.84 -3.81
C GLY A 27 14.23 -5.33 -5.18
N ILE A 28 12.91 -5.39 -5.40
CA ILE A 28 12.33 -5.72 -6.70
C ILE A 28 12.15 -4.41 -7.47
N THR A 29 12.71 -4.31 -8.68
CA THR A 29 12.42 -3.20 -9.60
C THR A 29 11.02 -3.35 -10.18
N LEU A 30 10.43 -2.26 -10.71
CA LEU A 30 9.13 -2.35 -11.40
C LEU A 30 9.20 -3.31 -12.59
N THR A 31 10.29 -3.29 -13.35
CA THR A 31 10.50 -4.22 -14.47
C THR A 31 10.51 -5.67 -13.99
N ALA A 32 11.23 -5.98 -12.91
CA ALA A 32 11.25 -7.33 -12.34
C ALA A 32 9.89 -7.74 -11.78
N ALA A 33 9.16 -6.80 -11.17
CA ALA A 33 7.80 -7.05 -10.68
C ALA A 33 6.83 -7.37 -11.83
N GLN A 34 6.88 -6.63 -12.93
CA GLN A 34 6.08 -6.92 -14.12
C GLN A 34 6.38 -8.31 -14.68
N ARG A 35 7.65 -8.69 -14.75
CA ARG A 35 8.06 -10.03 -15.20
C ARG A 35 7.57 -11.13 -14.25
N ALA A 36 7.65 -10.91 -12.94
CA ALA A 36 7.18 -11.87 -11.95
C ALA A 36 5.67 -12.09 -12.03
N VAL A 37 4.89 -11.03 -12.21
CA VAL A 37 3.44 -11.11 -12.42
C VAL A 37 3.11 -11.85 -13.70
N ASP A 38 3.79 -11.54 -14.79
CA ASP A 38 3.62 -12.23 -16.07
C ASP A 38 3.93 -13.74 -15.98
N ALA A 39 5.05 -14.08 -15.35
CA ALA A 39 5.44 -15.48 -15.13
C ALA A 39 4.40 -16.24 -14.28
N TRP A 40 3.79 -15.58 -13.31
CA TRP A 40 2.75 -16.18 -12.46
C TRP A 40 1.44 -16.39 -13.22
N ILE A 41 0.95 -15.37 -13.91
CA ILE A 41 -0.31 -15.43 -14.69
C ILE A 41 -0.20 -16.45 -15.82
N SER A 42 0.95 -16.53 -16.49
CA SER A 42 1.20 -17.43 -17.61
C SER A 42 1.22 -18.92 -17.24
N ARG A 43 1.14 -19.25 -15.96
CA ARG A 43 0.96 -20.65 -15.51
C ARG A 43 -0.44 -21.20 -15.72
N PHE A 44 -1.41 -20.33 -15.93
CA PHE A 44 -2.83 -20.68 -15.99
C PHE A 44 -3.37 -20.52 -17.41
N GLU A 45 -4.23 -21.44 -17.82
CA GLU A 45 -4.84 -21.40 -19.14
C GLU A 45 -5.69 -20.17 -19.37
N GLU A 46 -6.34 -19.66 -18.32
CA GLU A 46 -7.16 -18.46 -18.36
C GLU A 46 -6.36 -17.21 -18.74
N GLY A 47 -5.07 -17.17 -18.38
CA GLY A 47 -4.19 -16.04 -18.68
C GLY A 47 -4.64 -14.73 -18.04
N TYR A 48 -4.37 -13.63 -18.73
CA TYR A 48 -4.78 -12.29 -18.27
C TYR A 48 -6.28 -12.10 -18.35
N TRP A 49 -6.84 -11.50 -17.32
CA TRP A 49 -8.23 -11.05 -17.36
C TRP A 49 -8.40 -9.87 -18.32
N PRO A 50 -9.59 -9.71 -18.93
CA PRO A 50 -9.90 -8.54 -19.75
C PRO A 50 -9.69 -7.23 -18.97
N PRO A 51 -9.33 -6.12 -19.65
CA PRO A 51 -9.01 -4.86 -19.00
C PRO A 51 -10.09 -4.34 -18.07
N LEU A 52 -11.36 -4.43 -18.48
CA LEU A 52 -12.48 -3.98 -17.64
C LEU A 52 -12.68 -4.85 -16.40
N THR A 53 -12.38 -6.14 -16.48
CA THR A 53 -12.42 -7.05 -15.32
C THR A 53 -11.30 -6.68 -14.34
N ASN A 54 -10.10 -6.39 -14.82
CA ASN A 54 -9.01 -5.91 -13.98
C ASN A 54 -9.31 -4.55 -13.35
N LEU A 55 -9.97 -3.65 -14.08
CA LEU A 55 -10.40 -2.36 -13.52
C LEU A 55 -11.42 -2.56 -12.38
N ALA A 56 -12.41 -3.45 -12.58
CA ALA A 56 -13.38 -3.76 -11.53
C ALA A 56 -12.68 -4.32 -10.28
N ARG A 57 -11.73 -5.23 -10.46
CA ARG A 57 -10.93 -5.75 -9.35
C ARG A 57 -10.12 -4.66 -8.66
N LEU A 58 -9.50 -3.77 -9.41
CA LEU A 58 -8.76 -2.63 -8.83
C LEU A 58 -9.66 -1.77 -7.94
N VAL A 59 -10.88 -1.47 -8.40
CA VAL A 59 -11.86 -0.70 -7.62
C VAL A 59 -12.25 -1.44 -6.33
N GLU A 60 -12.42 -2.75 -6.37
CA GLU A 60 -12.68 -3.57 -5.18
C GLU A 60 -11.52 -3.49 -4.18
N GLU A 61 -10.28 -3.67 -4.63
CA GLU A 61 -9.10 -3.60 -3.77
C GLU A 61 -8.91 -2.20 -3.15
N VAL A 62 -9.16 -1.15 -3.93
CA VAL A 62 -9.15 0.24 -3.43
C VAL A 62 -10.26 0.46 -2.40
N GLY A 63 -11.43 -0.14 -2.61
CA GLY A 63 -12.54 -0.11 -1.66
C GLY A 63 -12.19 -0.79 -0.33
N GLU A 64 -11.51 -1.94 -0.37
CA GLU A 64 -11.03 -2.63 0.82
C GLU A 64 -9.96 -1.82 1.56
N LEU A 65 -9.04 -1.20 0.84
CA LEU A 65 -8.07 -0.27 1.41
C LEU A 65 -8.75 0.91 2.10
N ALA A 66 -9.73 1.54 1.45
CA ALA A 66 -10.49 2.65 2.01
C ALA A 66 -11.24 2.23 3.28
N ARG A 67 -11.82 1.04 3.29
CA ARG A 67 -12.50 0.46 4.46
C ARG A 67 -11.54 0.29 5.63
N GLU A 68 -10.36 -0.29 5.38
CA GLU A 68 -9.36 -0.52 6.42
C GLU A 68 -8.82 0.80 7.00
N LEU A 69 -8.53 1.77 6.16
CA LEU A 69 -8.10 3.11 6.60
C LEU A 69 -9.18 3.81 7.42
N ASN A 70 -10.45 3.66 7.02
CA ASN A 70 -11.58 4.25 7.76
C ASN A 70 -11.78 3.58 9.13
N HIS A 71 -11.54 2.27 9.25
CA HIS A 71 -11.56 1.57 10.52
C HIS A 71 -10.43 2.00 11.46
N ARG A 72 -9.23 2.25 10.92
CA ARG A 72 -8.06 2.63 11.73
C ARG A 72 -8.04 4.10 12.13
N TYR A 73 -8.43 4.99 11.22
CA TYR A 73 -8.24 6.43 11.36
C TYR A 73 -9.53 7.24 11.22
N GLY A 74 -10.62 6.64 10.77
CA GLY A 74 -11.90 7.29 10.56
C GLY A 74 -12.86 7.11 11.74
N HIS A 75 -14.11 7.49 11.50
CA HIS A 75 -15.18 7.44 12.51
C HIS A 75 -16.00 6.13 12.49
N LYS A 76 -15.71 5.22 11.58
CA LYS A 76 -16.43 3.96 11.45
C LYS A 76 -15.75 2.88 12.30
N PRO A 77 -16.34 2.45 13.42
CA PRO A 77 -15.76 1.39 14.21
C PRO A 77 -15.84 0.06 13.47
N LYS A 78 -14.80 -0.75 13.64
CA LYS A 78 -14.75 -2.10 13.14
C LYS A 78 -15.70 -3.00 13.93
N LYS A 79 -16.39 -3.91 13.26
CA LYS A 79 -17.18 -4.94 13.93
C LYS A 79 -16.24 -5.95 14.59
N ALA A 80 -16.69 -6.49 15.75
CA ALA A 80 -15.86 -7.41 16.53
C ALA A 80 -15.46 -8.69 15.78
N GLU A 81 -16.27 -9.13 14.80
CA GLU A 81 -16.02 -10.33 14.01
C GLU A 81 -15.15 -10.08 12.77
N GLU A 82 -14.87 -8.83 12.44
CA GLU A 82 -14.04 -8.51 11.28
C GLU A 82 -12.55 -8.71 11.62
N PRO A 83 -11.81 -9.55 10.84
CA PRO A 83 -10.38 -9.73 11.06
C PRO A 83 -9.60 -8.45 10.76
N ASP A 84 -8.47 -8.29 11.42
CA ASP A 84 -7.52 -7.24 11.08
C ASP A 84 -6.91 -7.50 9.70
N GLN A 85 -6.93 -6.49 8.84
CA GLN A 85 -6.29 -6.53 7.53
C GLN A 85 -4.89 -5.94 7.62
N ASP A 86 -3.96 -6.54 6.90
CA ASP A 86 -2.61 -5.98 6.73
C ASP A 86 -2.65 -4.89 5.65
N LEU A 87 -2.46 -3.64 6.07
CA LEU A 87 -2.48 -2.50 5.17
C LEU A 87 -1.41 -2.61 4.07
N GLY A 88 -0.25 -3.16 4.41
CA GLY A 88 0.83 -3.40 3.45
C GLY A 88 0.44 -4.40 2.38
N LEU A 89 -0.24 -5.48 2.73
CA LEU A 89 -0.75 -6.47 1.78
C LEU A 89 -1.85 -5.89 0.89
N GLU A 90 -2.76 -5.07 1.42
CA GLU A 90 -3.77 -4.39 0.62
C GLU A 90 -3.14 -3.45 -0.44
N LEU A 91 -2.12 -2.70 -0.07
CA LEU A 91 -1.37 -1.88 -1.02
C LEU A 91 -0.64 -2.73 -2.08
N ALA A 92 -0.07 -3.86 -1.67
CA ALA A 92 0.60 -4.78 -2.57
C ALA A 92 -0.40 -5.46 -3.55
N ASP A 93 -1.61 -5.80 -3.09
CA ASP A 93 -2.67 -6.34 -3.95
C ASP A 93 -3.09 -5.33 -5.04
N ILE A 94 -3.22 -4.06 -4.68
CA ILE A 94 -3.47 -2.97 -5.65
C ILE A 94 -2.33 -2.90 -6.67
N LEU A 95 -1.09 -2.94 -6.21
CA LEU A 95 0.08 -2.92 -7.09
C LEU A 95 0.10 -4.12 -8.03
N PHE A 96 -0.24 -5.33 -7.55
CA PHE A 96 -0.34 -6.51 -8.39
C PHE A 96 -1.32 -6.32 -9.55
N VAL A 97 -2.51 -5.79 -9.28
CA VAL A 97 -3.53 -5.53 -10.31
C VAL A 97 -3.04 -4.49 -11.32
N LEU A 98 -2.36 -3.43 -10.86
CA LEU A 98 -1.78 -2.42 -11.74
C LEU A 98 -0.69 -3.01 -12.65
N LEU A 99 0.17 -3.86 -12.10
CA LEU A 99 1.21 -4.55 -12.86
C LEU A 99 0.61 -5.50 -13.91
N ALA A 100 -0.43 -6.26 -13.54
CA ALA A 100 -1.14 -7.13 -14.46
C ALA A 100 -1.80 -6.35 -15.60
N LEU A 101 -2.46 -5.24 -15.30
CA LEU A 101 -3.07 -4.37 -16.31
C LEU A 101 -2.03 -3.77 -17.25
N ALA A 102 -0.90 -3.30 -16.72
CA ALA A 102 0.20 -2.78 -17.52
C ALA A 102 0.77 -3.85 -18.46
N ASN A 103 0.97 -5.07 -17.97
CA ASN A 103 1.46 -6.18 -18.79
C ASN A 103 0.49 -6.50 -19.93
N GLU A 104 -0.79 -6.59 -19.62
CA GLU A 104 -1.83 -6.91 -20.60
C GLU A 104 -1.91 -5.84 -21.70
N GLN A 105 -1.67 -4.57 -21.36
CA GLN A 105 -1.63 -3.45 -22.30
C GLN A 105 -0.25 -3.20 -22.92
N GLY A 106 0.76 -3.99 -22.61
CA GLY A 106 2.12 -3.81 -23.12
C GLY A 106 2.80 -2.53 -22.64
N ILE A 107 2.49 -2.08 -21.44
CA ILE A 107 3.03 -0.83 -20.86
C ILE A 107 4.24 -1.13 -19.99
N ASP A 108 5.34 -0.42 -20.22
CA ASP A 108 6.52 -0.40 -19.36
C ASP A 108 6.32 0.62 -18.22
N LEU A 109 5.96 0.13 -17.04
CA LEU A 109 5.71 0.99 -15.87
C LEU A 109 6.98 1.63 -15.33
N ASP A 110 8.14 1.00 -15.48
CA ASP A 110 9.40 1.58 -15.03
C ASP A 110 9.68 2.89 -15.79
N ALA A 111 9.57 2.86 -17.13
CA ALA A 111 9.73 4.04 -17.97
C ALA A 111 8.65 5.10 -17.68
N ARG A 112 7.39 4.69 -17.58
CA ARG A 112 6.28 5.61 -17.33
C ARG A 112 6.32 6.24 -15.95
N PHE A 113 6.75 5.50 -14.94
CA PHE A 113 6.90 6.04 -13.60
C PHE A 113 8.02 7.08 -13.52
N ALA A 114 9.14 6.86 -14.22
CA ALA A 114 10.20 7.85 -14.36
C ALA A 114 9.68 9.16 -14.98
N GLU A 115 8.84 9.07 -16.01
CA GLU A 115 8.18 10.25 -16.63
C GLU A 115 7.26 10.98 -15.65
N VAL A 116 6.53 10.24 -14.82
CA VAL A 116 5.66 10.83 -13.78
C VAL A 116 6.46 11.61 -12.75
N LEU A 117 7.59 11.05 -12.29
CA LEU A 117 8.47 11.72 -11.32
C LEU A 117 9.05 13.02 -11.92
N GLU A 118 9.50 12.98 -13.16
CA GLU A 118 9.96 14.17 -13.86
C GLU A 118 8.86 15.22 -14.03
N LYS A 119 7.66 14.79 -14.40
CA LYS A 119 6.49 15.68 -14.50
C LYS A 119 6.20 16.40 -13.18
N TYR A 120 6.27 15.70 -12.05
CA TYR A 120 6.06 16.32 -10.74
C TYR A 120 7.19 17.27 -10.36
N GLU A 121 8.44 16.95 -10.67
CA GLU A 121 9.56 17.84 -10.41
C GLU A 121 9.43 19.15 -11.22
N VAL A 122 9.09 19.07 -12.48
CA VAL A 122 8.91 20.25 -13.35
C VAL A 122 7.68 21.09 -12.92
N ARG A 123 6.55 20.45 -12.65
CA ARG A 123 5.29 21.14 -12.32
C ARG A 123 5.26 21.72 -10.91
N ASP A 124 5.76 20.96 -9.96
CA ASP A 124 5.54 21.23 -8.53
C ASP A 124 6.85 21.42 -7.74
N GLY A 125 8.02 21.21 -8.35
CA GLY A 125 9.32 21.28 -7.67
C GLY A 125 9.62 22.62 -7.00
N GLU A 126 9.10 23.72 -7.53
CA GLU A 126 9.21 25.06 -6.95
C GLU A 126 7.92 25.51 -6.24
N ARG A 127 6.87 24.72 -6.28
CA ARG A 127 5.58 25.06 -5.68
C ARG A 127 5.60 24.96 -4.14
N TRP A 128 6.37 24.03 -3.63
CA TRP A 128 6.42 23.72 -2.20
C TRP A 128 7.73 24.20 -1.59
N THR A 129 7.68 24.57 -0.32
CA THR A 129 8.90 24.99 0.41
C THR A 129 9.84 23.80 0.59
N ARG A 130 11.03 23.89 0.01
CA ARG A 130 12.06 22.88 0.16
C ARG A 130 12.59 22.85 1.60
N ARG A 131 12.81 21.67 2.12
CA ARG A 131 13.51 21.50 3.40
C ARG A 131 14.96 21.96 3.25
N ARG A 132 15.44 22.67 4.26
CA ARG A 132 16.85 23.08 4.36
C ARG A 132 17.69 21.94 4.93
#